data_b8b977a617e8c780e6393b48bf2041bc
#
_entry.id   b8b977a617e8c780e6393b48bf2041bc
#
_cell.length_a   1.000
_cell.length_b   1.000
_cell.length_c   1.000
_cell.angle_alpha   90.00
_cell.angle_beta   90.00
_cell.angle_gamma   90.00
#
_symmetry.space_group_name_H-M   'P 1'
#
loop_
_entity.id
_entity.type
_entity.pdbx_description
1 polymer ?
#
loop_
_entity_poly.entity_id
_entity_poly.type
_entity_poly.pdbx_seq_one_letter_code
_entity_poly.pdbx_strand_id
1 'polypeptide(L)'
;MGVEREANAMETNPDEQPSGGLVRRVVAFDVGDRRIGVAVSDPLGFTAQPLFTLHRTGGKGGHRAEMKSVARVLRKHSVAEAVVGNPLYMSGDQSPQAAKAQAFAEELRAEFGLVVHLWDERLTTTEAHRHLDAGGHAVGHERRQIIDQVAAVLVLQSFLDARANQAARSAAAAGPE
;
A
#
# COMPACT_ATOMS: atom_id res chain seq x y z
N MET A 1 39.65 41.36 -9.54
CA MET A 1 39.29 40.81 -8.24
C MET A 1 38.16 39.82 -8.45
N GLY A 2 38.51 38.52 -8.52
CA GLY A 2 37.57 37.43 -8.66
C GLY A 2 36.99 37.08 -7.31
N VAL A 3 35.72 36.75 -7.27
CA VAL A 3 35.06 36.10 -6.15
C VAL A 3 34.57 34.76 -6.65
N GLU A 4 35.39 33.75 -6.38
CA GLU A 4 35.03 32.34 -6.57
C GLU A 4 33.93 32.01 -5.55
N ARG A 5 32.78 31.59 -6.05
CA ARG A 5 31.74 30.96 -5.23
C ARG A 5 31.99 29.46 -5.26
N GLU A 6 32.56 28.98 -4.17
CA GLU A 6 32.62 27.56 -3.89
C GLU A 6 31.21 26.96 -3.81
N ALA A 7 30.90 26.07 -4.74
CA ALA A 7 29.73 25.19 -4.66
C ALA A 7 30.03 24.13 -3.58
N ASN A 8 29.45 24.30 -2.42
CA ASN A 8 29.45 23.29 -1.37
C ASN A 8 28.53 22.13 -1.80
N ALA A 9 29.14 21.12 -2.41
CA ALA A 9 28.49 19.85 -2.68
C ALA A 9 28.29 19.16 -1.34
N MET A 10 27.05 19.08 -0.92
CA MET A 10 26.62 18.28 0.24
C MET A 10 26.82 16.80 -0.13
N GLU A 11 27.96 16.24 0.26
CA GLU A 11 28.20 14.80 0.25
C GLU A 11 27.21 14.15 1.21
N THR A 12 26.20 13.51 0.66
CA THR A 12 25.30 12.62 1.43
C THR A 12 26.05 11.33 1.69
N ASN A 13 26.45 11.15 2.93
CA ASN A 13 27.10 9.93 3.43
C ASN A 13 26.11 8.75 3.33
N PRO A 14 26.40 7.67 2.57
CA PRO A 14 25.49 6.55 2.39
C PRO A 14 25.25 5.71 3.65
N ASP A 15 25.99 5.95 4.73
CA ASP A 15 25.93 5.17 5.98
C ASP A 15 25.15 5.87 7.11
N GLU A 16 24.52 7.00 6.88
CA GLU A 16 23.67 7.63 7.89
C GLU A 16 22.29 6.97 7.90
N GLN A 17 22.20 5.79 8.51
CA GLN A 17 20.93 5.24 8.98
C GLN A 17 20.40 6.20 10.06
N PRO A 18 19.19 6.75 9.92
CA PRO A 18 18.60 7.54 10.99
C PRO A 18 18.32 6.62 12.18
N SER A 19 19.19 6.68 13.18
CA SER A 19 19.05 6.06 14.48
C SER A 19 17.90 6.73 15.24
N GLY A 20 16.73 6.17 15.09
CA GLY A 20 15.50 6.61 15.73
C GLY A 20 14.33 6.06 14.93
N GLY A 21 13.95 4.79 15.17
CA GLY A 21 13.04 4.00 14.35
C GLY A 21 11.65 4.60 14.18
N LEU A 22 11.51 5.58 13.31
CA LEU A 22 10.24 5.86 12.67
C LEU A 22 9.94 4.66 11.78
N VAL A 23 9.13 3.75 12.29
CA VAL A 23 8.57 2.67 11.46
C VAL A 23 7.89 3.35 10.27
N ARG A 24 8.46 3.13 9.09
CA ARG A 24 7.96 3.71 7.85
C ARG A 24 6.60 3.10 7.58
N ARG A 25 5.58 3.94 7.43
CA ARG A 25 4.22 3.46 7.18
C ARG A 25 4.12 2.73 5.86
N VAL A 26 3.22 1.77 5.83
CA VAL A 26 2.84 1.01 4.65
C VAL A 26 1.48 1.51 4.18
N VAL A 27 1.32 1.73 2.89
CA VAL A 27 0.02 2.00 2.26
C VAL A 27 -0.44 0.78 1.50
N ALA A 28 -1.73 0.50 1.52
CA ALA A 28 -2.32 -0.54 0.68
C ALA A 28 -3.30 0.04 -0.33
N PHE A 29 -3.35 -0.61 -1.48
CA PHE A 29 -4.25 -0.31 -2.58
C PHE A 29 -5.03 -1.57 -2.98
N ASP A 30 -6.35 -1.47 -2.98
CA ASP A 30 -7.26 -2.43 -3.59
C ASP A 30 -7.74 -1.86 -4.94
N VAL A 31 -7.20 -2.41 -6.04
CA VAL A 31 -7.32 -1.83 -7.38
C VAL A 31 -8.53 -2.39 -8.11
N GLY A 32 -9.62 -1.62 -8.14
CA GLY A 32 -10.79 -1.90 -8.94
C GLY A 32 -10.79 -1.20 -10.31
N ASP A 33 -11.81 -1.48 -11.13
CA ASP A 33 -11.94 -0.90 -12.47
C ASP A 33 -12.23 0.60 -12.45
N ARG A 34 -13.06 1.04 -11.53
CA ARG A 34 -13.52 2.43 -11.42
C ARG A 34 -13.05 3.10 -10.13
N ARG A 35 -12.52 2.35 -9.20
CA ARG A 35 -12.13 2.84 -7.89
C ARG A 35 -10.92 2.07 -7.37
N ILE A 36 -10.17 2.75 -6.52
CA ILE A 36 -9.06 2.17 -5.77
C ILE A 36 -9.31 2.46 -4.29
N GLY A 37 -9.49 1.41 -3.49
CA GLY A 37 -9.52 1.51 -2.05
C GLY A 37 -8.12 1.80 -1.51
N VAL A 38 -8.01 2.70 -0.53
CA VAL A 38 -6.72 3.10 0.05
C VAL A 38 -6.77 2.97 1.57
N ALA A 39 -5.79 2.26 2.12
CA ALA A 39 -5.57 2.13 3.55
C ALA A 39 -4.11 2.43 3.92
N VAL A 40 -3.85 2.80 5.16
CA VAL A 40 -2.50 3.08 5.66
C VAL A 40 -2.29 2.42 7.02
N SER A 41 -1.07 1.97 7.31
CA SER A 41 -0.74 1.47 8.64
C SER A 41 -0.69 2.61 9.65
N ASP A 42 -0.88 2.30 10.92
CA ASP A 42 -0.52 3.19 12.02
C ASP A 42 1.00 3.46 12.02
N PRO A 43 1.49 4.44 12.78
CA PRO A 43 2.93 4.77 12.81
C PRO A 43 3.82 3.62 13.30
N LEU A 44 3.26 2.67 14.04
CA LEU A 44 4.00 1.51 14.56
C LEU A 44 3.93 0.30 13.63
N GLY A 45 3.11 0.35 12.56
CA GLY A 45 2.98 -0.73 11.60
C GLY A 45 2.21 -1.95 12.10
N PHE A 46 1.35 -1.79 13.12
CA PHE A 46 0.57 -2.89 13.69
C PHE A 46 -0.85 -2.98 13.14
N THR A 47 -1.48 -1.84 12.86
CA THR A 47 -2.89 -1.78 12.47
C THR A 47 -3.10 -1.06 11.16
N ALA A 48 -4.03 -1.57 10.35
CA ALA A 48 -4.47 -0.95 9.11
C ALA A 48 -5.66 -0.01 9.37
N GLN A 49 -5.62 1.18 8.79
CA GLN A 49 -6.65 2.20 8.89
C GLN A 49 -7.15 2.61 7.52
N PRO A 50 -8.46 2.73 7.30
CA PRO A 50 -8.99 3.20 6.03
C PRO A 50 -8.63 4.67 5.82
N LEU A 51 -8.33 5.07 4.59
CA LEU A 51 -8.13 6.47 4.23
C LEU A 51 -9.30 7.01 3.40
N PHE A 52 -9.42 6.56 2.18
CA PHE A 52 -10.45 6.99 1.24
C PHE A 52 -10.47 6.07 0.01
N THR A 53 -11.40 6.34 -0.89
CA THR A 53 -11.47 5.68 -2.18
C THR A 53 -11.11 6.67 -3.28
N LEU A 54 -10.14 6.32 -4.13
CA LEU A 54 -9.81 7.05 -5.34
C LEU A 54 -10.78 6.66 -6.46
N HIS A 55 -11.30 7.65 -7.16
CA HIS A 55 -12.11 7.42 -8.36
C HIS A 55 -11.21 7.46 -9.59
N ARG A 56 -11.24 6.38 -10.36
CA ARG A 56 -10.53 6.27 -11.62
C ARG A 56 -11.35 6.91 -12.72
N THR A 57 -10.88 8.02 -13.24
CA THR A 57 -11.45 8.66 -14.43
C THR A 57 -10.59 8.30 -15.63
N GLY A 58 -11.20 7.72 -16.66
CA GLY A 58 -10.46 7.25 -17.84
C GLY A 58 -9.70 8.38 -18.56
N GLY A 59 -8.74 7.97 -19.41
CA GLY A 59 -7.92 8.87 -20.20
C GLY A 59 -6.69 9.43 -19.47
N LYS A 60 -5.81 10.10 -20.22
CA LYS A 60 -4.51 10.61 -19.71
C LYS A 60 -4.67 11.61 -18.55
N GLY A 61 -5.71 12.42 -18.56
CA GLY A 61 -5.98 13.39 -17.48
C GLY A 61 -6.39 12.73 -16.17
N GLY A 62 -7.21 11.68 -16.25
CA GLY A 62 -7.67 10.91 -15.09
C GLY A 62 -6.51 10.17 -14.42
N HIS A 63 -5.70 9.50 -15.20
CA HIS A 63 -4.50 8.82 -14.70
C HIS A 63 -3.54 9.77 -13.97
N ARG A 64 -3.29 10.95 -14.55
CA ARG A 64 -2.43 11.96 -13.91
C ARG A 64 -3.01 12.45 -12.57
N ALA A 65 -4.34 12.62 -12.48
CA ALA A 65 -5.01 13.01 -11.23
C ALA A 65 -4.92 11.90 -10.17
N GLU A 66 -5.03 10.64 -10.58
CA GLU A 66 -4.85 9.45 -9.74
C GLU A 66 -3.45 9.44 -9.13
N MET A 67 -2.40 9.54 -9.94
CA MET A 67 -1.00 9.57 -9.47
C MET A 67 -0.69 10.77 -8.57
N LYS A 68 -1.25 11.96 -8.85
CA LYS A 68 -1.14 13.10 -7.93
C LYS A 68 -1.77 12.84 -6.56
N SER A 69 -2.89 12.14 -6.53
CA SER A 69 -3.54 11.78 -5.27
C SER A 69 -2.73 10.76 -4.49
N VAL A 70 -2.16 9.76 -5.16
CA VAL A 70 -1.21 8.82 -4.58
C VAL A 70 0.00 9.56 -4.00
N ALA A 71 0.65 10.43 -4.78
CA ALA A 71 1.80 11.22 -4.32
C ALA A 71 1.50 12.03 -3.05
N ARG A 72 0.28 12.58 -2.93
CA ARG A 72 -0.16 13.30 -1.74
C ARG A 72 -0.24 12.39 -0.51
N VAL A 73 -0.78 11.18 -0.67
CA VAL A 73 -0.84 10.16 0.40
C VAL A 73 0.55 9.79 0.87
N LEU A 74 1.44 9.46 -0.06
CA LEU A 74 2.80 9.04 0.24
C LEU A 74 3.54 10.09 1.07
N ARG A 75 3.45 11.36 0.67
CA ARG A 75 4.06 12.47 1.41
C ARG A 75 3.41 12.72 2.77
N LYS A 76 2.06 12.79 2.80
CA LYS A 76 1.32 13.11 4.03
C LYS A 76 1.57 12.10 5.15
N HIS A 77 1.73 10.83 4.79
CA HIS A 77 1.86 9.74 5.75
C HIS A 77 3.29 9.21 5.89
N SER A 78 4.28 9.82 5.21
CA SER A 78 5.68 9.38 5.21
C SER A 78 5.79 7.89 4.86
N VAL A 79 5.11 7.48 3.79
CA VAL A 79 5.04 6.10 3.33
C VAL A 79 6.36 5.70 2.67
N ALA A 80 6.85 4.51 2.97
CA ALA A 80 8.05 3.95 2.37
C ALA A 80 7.79 2.70 1.54
N GLU A 81 6.70 2.00 1.82
CA GLU A 81 6.33 0.76 1.17
C GLU A 81 4.86 0.76 0.78
N ALA A 82 4.54 0.11 -0.32
CA ALA A 82 3.18 -0.10 -0.76
C ALA A 82 2.85 -1.58 -0.88
N VAL A 83 1.60 -1.93 -0.60
CA VAL A 83 1.01 -3.25 -0.83
C VAL A 83 -0.12 -3.09 -1.83
N VAL A 84 -0.14 -3.90 -2.87
CA VAL A 84 -1.23 -3.93 -3.85
C VAL A 84 -1.88 -5.30 -3.78
N GLY A 85 -3.19 -5.32 -3.55
CA GLY A 85 -3.97 -6.55 -3.57
C GLY A 85 -3.90 -7.21 -4.95
N ASN A 86 -3.64 -8.51 -4.98
CA ASN A 86 -3.49 -9.30 -6.19
C ASN A 86 -4.52 -10.44 -6.20
N PRO A 87 -5.73 -10.20 -6.77
CA PRO A 87 -6.80 -11.18 -6.76
C PRO A 87 -6.56 -12.30 -7.79
N LEU A 88 -5.86 -13.34 -7.39
CA LEU A 88 -5.65 -14.53 -8.20
C LEU A 88 -6.89 -15.44 -8.18
N TYR A 89 -7.05 -16.28 -9.22
CA TYR A 89 -8.02 -17.37 -9.19
C TYR A 89 -7.63 -18.41 -8.12
N MET A 90 -8.60 -19.22 -7.67
CA MET A 90 -8.32 -20.29 -6.70
C MET A 90 -7.28 -21.29 -7.20
N SER A 91 -7.17 -21.48 -8.53
CA SER A 91 -6.09 -22.27 -9.17
C SER A 91 -4.70 -21.63 -9.02
N GLY A 92 -4.60 -20.35 -8.67
CA GLY A 92 -3.38 -19.56 -8.67
C GLY A 92 -3.12 -18.81 -9.98
N ASP A 93 -3.95 -19.01 -10.99
CA ASP A 93 -3.84 -18.32 -12.26
C ASP A 93 -4.16 -16.84 -12.13
N GLN A 94 -3.59 -16.04 -13.04
CA GLN A 94 -3.81 -14.60 -13.10
C GLN A 94 -5.24 -14.28 -13.55
N SER A 95 -5.97 -13.54 -12.73
CA SER A 95 -7.25 -12.97 -13.13
C SER A 95 -7.05 -11.68 -13.95
N PRO A 96 -8.03 -11.22 -14.76
CA PRO A 96 -7.97 -9.91 -15.41
C PRO A 96 -7.77 -8.76 -14.43
N GLN A 97 -8.30 -8.89 -13.21
CA GLN A 97 -8.12 -7.91 -12.14
C GLN A 97 -6.70 -7.94 -11.59
N ALA A 98 -6.10 -9.12 -11.45
CA ALA A 98 -4.71 -9.27 -11.04
C ALA A 98 -3.76 -8.58 -12.03
N ALA A 99 -4.02 -8.66 -13.34
CA ALA A 99 -3.21 -7.97 -14.34
C ALA A 99 -3.23 -6.44 -14.15
N LYS A 100 -4.39 -5.85 -13.80
CA LYS A 100 -4.52 -4.42 -13.50
C LYS A 100 -3.78 -4.03 -12.22
N ALA A 101 -3.89 -4.85 -11.19
CA ALA A 101 -3.17 -4.66 -9.94
C ALA A 101 -1.65 -4.69 -10.14
N GLN A 102 -1.16 -5.63 -10.95
CA GLN A 102 0.26 -5.71 -11.30
C GLN A 102 0.74 -4.49 -12.09
N ALA A 103 -0.03 -4.06 -13.11
CA ALA A 103 0.29 -2.86 -13.87
C ALA A 103 0.38 -1.62 -12.95
N PHE A 104 -0.58 -1.45 -12.04
CA PHE A 104 -0.57 -0.37 -11.06
C PHE A 104 0.64 -0.45 -10.11
N ALA A 105 1.03 -1.64 -9.68
CA ALA A 105 2.22 -1.84 -8.87
C ALA A 105 3.50 -1.44 -9.59
N GLU A 106 3.64 -1.75 -10.89
CA GLU A 106 4.78 -1.31 -11.71
C GLU A 106 4.81 0.22 -11.88
N GLU A 107 3.65 0.86 -12.05
CA GLU A 107 3.56 2.31 -12.11
C GLU A 107 4.04 2.96 -10.81
N LEU A 108 3.64 2.43 -9.64
CA LEU A 108 4.09 2.92 -8.34
C LEU A 108 5.61 2.80 -8.18
N ARG A 109 6.20 1.68 -8.62
CA ARG A 109 7.65 1.48 -8.62
C ARG A 109 8.38 2.49 -9.52
N ALA A 110 7.88 2.65 -10.73
CA ALA A 110 8.49 3.51 -11.73
C ALA A 110 8.40 5.00 -11.37
N GLU A 111 7.23 5.45 -10.89
CA GLU A 111 7.00 6.88 -10.65
C GLU A 111 7.52 7.35 -9.29
N PHE A 112 7.45 6.49 -8.26
CA PHE A 112 7.78 6.91 -6.89
C PHE A 112 9.00 6.20 -6.29
N GLY A 113 9.59 5.21 -6.96
CA GLY A 113 10.71 4.44 -6.43
C GLY A 113 10.36 3.63 -5.18
N LEU A 114 9.09 3.31 -4.97
CA LEU A 114 8.63 2.57 -3.81
C LEU A 114 8.98 1.09 -3.88
N VAL A 115 9.21 0.49 -2.72
CA VAL A 115 9.10 -0.97 -2.58
C VAL A 115 7.61 -1.33 -2.62
N VAL A 116 7.20 -2.12 -3.61
CA VAL A 116 5.80 -2.51 -3.79
C VAL A 116 5.66 -4.02 -3.72
N HIS A 117 4.82 -4.48 -2.80
CA HIS A 117 4.47 -5.89 -2.60
C HIS A 117 3.15 -6.20 -3.28
N LEU A 118 3.10 -7.25 -4.09
CA LEU A 118 1.85 -7.84 -4.57
C LEU A 118 1.39 -8.85 -3.53
N TRP A 119 0.20 -8.64 -2.97
CA TRP A 119 -0.33 -9.47 -1.90
C TRP A 119 -1.46 -10.36 -2.41
N ASP A 120 -1.30 -11.66 -2.30
CA ASP A 120 -2.32 -12.62 -2.71
C ASP A 120 -3.55 -12.51 -1.79
N GLU A 121 -4.67 -12.06 -2.32
CA GLU A 121 -5.90 -11.85 -1.56
C GLU A 121 -6.51 -13.16 -1.03
N ARG A 122 -6.15 -14.31 -1.57
CA ARG A 122 -6.53 -15.62 -1.01
C ARG A 122 -5.98 -15.84 0.39
N LEU A 123 -4.93 -15.09 0.78
CA LEU A 123 -4.36 -15.11 2.12
C LEU A 123 -5.11 -14.19 3.10
N THR A 124 -6.02 -13.35 2.61
CA THR A 124 -6.91 -12.56 3.47
C THR A 124 -7.99 -13.47 4.03
N THR A 125 -8.28 -13.33 5.34
CA THR A 125 -9.18 -14.24 6.04
C THR A 125 -10.58 -14.22 5.41
N THR A 126 -11.07 -15.37 4.98
CA THR A 126 -12.40 -15.55 4.34
C THR A 126 -13.56 -15.02 5.21
N GLU A 127 -13.39 -14.97 6.54
CA GLU A 127 -14.35 -14.37 7.47
C GLU A 127 -14.50 -12.86 7.30
N ALA A 128 -13.44 -12.15 6.99
CA ALA A 128 -13.47 -10.71 6.80
C ALA A 128 -14.26 -10.34 5.53
N HIS A 129 -14.15 -11.10 4.46
CA HIS A 129 -14.98 -10.94 3.25
C HIS A 129 -16.47 -11.25 3.52
N ARG A 130 -16.78 -12.25 4.33
CA ARG A 130 -18.18 -12.56 4.71
C ARG A 130 -18.84 -11.42 5.50
N HIS A 131 -18.11 -10.71 6.35
CA HIS A 131 -18.65 -9.55 7.07
C HIS A 131 -18.96 -8.37 6.15
N LEU A 132 -18.25 -8.23 5.04
CA LEU A 132 -18.56 -7.22 4.01
C LEU A 132 -19.87 -7.55 3.25
N ASP A 133 -20.09 -8.82 2.96
CA ASP A 133 -21.30 -9.28 2.27
C ASP A 133 -22.52 -9.29 3.19
N ALA A 134 -22.33 -9.55 4.49
CA ALA A 134 -23.40 -9.61 5.50
C ALA A 134 -23.86 -8.24 6.01
N GLY A 135 -23.07 -7.16 5.83
CA GLY A 135 -23.40 -5.79 6.23
C GLY A 135 -24.52 -5.20 5.39
N GLY A 136 -25.74 -5.74 5.54
CA GLY A 136 -26.94 -5.33 4.84
C GLY A 136 -27.32 -3.87 5.06
N HIS A 137 -27.92 -3.26 4.04
CA HIS A 137 -28.78 -2.07 4.02
C HIS A 137 -28.19 -0.67 3.78
N ALA A 138 -26.91 -0.45 3.54
CA ALA A 138 -26.53 0.82 2.91
C ALA A 138 -26.71 0.73 1.38
N VAL A 139 -27.62 1.50 0.82
CA VAL A 139 -27.93 1.52 -0.63
C VAL A 139 -27.14 2.66 -1.27
N GLY A 140 -26.37 2.39 -2.35
CA GLY A 140 -25.84 3.43 -3.22
C GLY A 140 -24.31 3.59 -3.20
N HIS A 141 -23.89 4.80 -3.56
CA HIS A 141 -22.49 5.16 -3.80
C HIS A 141 -21.59 5.07 -2.55
N GLU A 142 -22.12 5.49 -1.39
CA GLU A 142 -21.41 5.47 -0.11
C GLU A 142 -21.05 4.05 0.34
N ARG A 143 -21.98 3.10 0.16
CA ARG A 143 -21.70 1.68 0.51
C ARG A 143 -20.53 1.12 -0.26
N ARG A 144 -20.42 1.44 -1.56
CA ARG A 144 -19.33 0.94 -2.40
C ARG A 144 -17.99 1.52 -2.00
N GLN A 145 -17.96 2.80 -1.60
CA GLN A 145 -16.73 3.43 -1.07
C GLN A 145 -16.26 2.76 0.22
N ILE A 146 -17.18 2.46 1.13
CA ILE A 146 -16.86 1.76 2.37
C ILE A 146 -16.32 0.37 2.08
N ILE A 147 -16.92 -0.38 1.16
CA ILE A 147 -16.47 -1.72 0.77
C ILE A 147 -15.04 -1.67 0.19
N ASP A 148 -14.75 -0.73 -0.72
CA ASP A 148 -13.43 -0.58 -1.31
C ASP A 148 -12.35 -0.24 -0.25
N GLN A 149 -12.69 0.62 0.72
CA GLN A 149 -11.80 0.96 1.84
C GLN A 149 -11.56 -0.24 2.76
N VAL A 150 -12.61 -0.99 3.08
CA VAL A 150 -12.48 -2.18 3.93
C VAL A 150 -11.66 -3.26 3.24
N ALA A 151 -11.82 -3.46 1.93
CA ALA A 151 -10.98 -4.38 1.16
C ALA A 151 -9.49 -4.00 1.26
N ALA A 152 -9.15 -2.72 1.08
CA ALA A 152 -7.78 -2.24 1.25
C ALA A 152 -7.25 -2.43 2.69
N VAL A 153 -8.09 -2.22 3.71
CA VAL A 153 -7.74 -2.49 5.13
C VAL A 153 -7.43 -3.96 5.34
N LEU A 154 -8.24 -4.87 4.79
CA LEU A 154 -8.03 -6.31 4.93
C LEU A 154 -6.72 -6.77 4.27
N VAL A 155 -6.43 -6.28 3.06
CA VAL A 155 -5.17 -6.53 2.37
C VAL A 155 -4.00 -6.06 3.22
N LEU A 156 -4.06 -4.84 3.75
CA LEU A 156 -2.99 -4.29 4.57
C LEU A 156 -2.81 -5.04 5.88
N GLN A 157 -3.89 -5.31 6.61
CA GLN A 157 -3.82 -6.01 7.90
C GLN A 157 -3.23 -7.41 7.73
N SER A 158 -3.69 -8.16 6.73
CA SER A 158 -3.14 -9.49 6.42
C SER A 158 -1.63 -9.44 6.12
N PHE A 159 -1.17 -8.43 5.41
CA PHE A 159 0.26 -8.21 5.15
C PHE A 159 1.05 -7.89 6.43
N LEU A 160 0.53 -6.98 7.28
CA LEU A 160 1.18 -6.60 8.54
C LEU A 160 1.28 -7.79 9.50
N ASP A 161 0.21 -8.58 9.62
CA ASP A 161 0.17 -9.78 10.46
C ASP A 161 1.17 -10.84 10.00
N ALA A 162 1.27 -11.06 8.69
CA ALA A 162 2.24 -11.99 8.12
C ALA A 162 3.69 -11.53 8.38
N ARG A 163 3.96 -10.22 8.24
CA ARG A 163 5.27 -9.62 8.54
C ARG A 163 5.63 -9.79 10.01
N ALA A 164 4.69 -9.52 10.93
CA ALA A 164 4.90 -9.67 12.37
C ALA A 164 5.19 -11.14 12.74
N ASN A 165 4.42 -12.07 12.18
CA ASN A 165 4.63 -13.50 12.38
C ASN A 165 5.99 -13.99 11.85
N GLN A 166 6.43 -13.47 10.71
CA GLN A 166 7.73 -13.79 10.16
C GLN A 166 8.86 -13.27 11.05
N ALA A 167 8.76 -12.03 11.53
CA ALA A 167 9.75 -11.44 12.44
C ALA A 167 9.85 -12.23 13.75
N ALA A 168 8.72 -12.64 14.34
CA ALA A 168 8.68 -13.45 15.55
C ALA A 168 9.34 -14.83 15.35
N ARG A 169 9.09 -15.48 14.21
CA ARG A 169 9.72 -16.77 13.86
C ARG A 169 11.24 -16.63 13.68
N SER A 170 11.69 -15.57 13.03
CA SER A 170 13.12 -15.30 12.83
C SER A 170 13.82 -15.03 14.15
N ALA A 171 13.18 -14.27 15.05
CA ALA A 171 13.73 -14.02 16.40
C ALA A 171 13.80 -15.30 17.24
N ALA A 172 12.78 -16.18 17.16
CA ALA A 172 12.77 -17.46 17.86
C ALA A 172 13.84 -18.44 17.32
N ALA A 173 14.15 -18.37 16.02
CA ALA A 173 15.19 -19.20 15.39
C ALA A 173 16.61 -18.75 15.70
N ALA A 174 16.80 -17.47 16.04
CA ALA A 174 18.11 -16.91 16.38
C ALA A 174 18.62 -17.31 17.78
N GLY A 175 17.76 -17.87 18.67
CA GLY A 175 18.14 -18.39 20.01
C GLY A 175 18.72 -17.32 20.96
N PRO A 176 18.70 -17.52 22.26
CA PRO A 176 19.53 -16.70 23.15
C PRO A 176 21.00 -17.16 23.04
N GLU A 177 21.90 -16.20 22.73
CA GLU A 177 23.35 -16.39 22.95
C GLU A 177 23.69 -16.54 24.42
#